data_7007525c8876e48a2ede651995ce69b8
#
_entry.id   7007525c8876e48a2ede651995ce69b8
#
_cell.length_a   1.000
_cell.length_b   1.000
_cell.length_c   1.000
_cell.angle_alpha   90.00
_cell.angle_beta   90.00
_cell.angle_gamma   90.00
#
_symmetry.space_group_name_H-M   'P 1'
#
loop_
_entity.id
_entity.type
_entity.pdbx_description
1 polymer ?
#
loop_
_entity_poly.entity_id
_entity_poly.type
_entity_poly.pdbx_seq_one_letter_code
_entity_poly.pdbx_strand_id
1 'polypeptide(L)'
;MKLIKPIATGLCFALLLSACTPKMSFTNSSVIPAATGTIAVKKDKNENYTLAVQVKNMAEAKNLTPAKDTYLVWMKQDDRSVKKLGQLSPSGKTLTASLKATAVAKPQVVFITAEDNVDVRYPAGQTILTTEK
;
A
#
# COMPACT_ATOMS: atom_id res chain seq x y z
N MET A 1 -1.63 35.02 57.47
CA MET A 1 -2.16 33.76 56.94
C MET A 1 -2.01 33.70 55.45
N LYS A 2 -1.21 32.80 55.01
CA LYS A 2 -1.00 32.63 53.59
C LYS A 2 -1.91 31.53 53.08
N LEU A 3 -2.85 31.89 52.26
CA LEU A 3 -3.66 30.96 51.52
C LEU A 3 -2.85 30.44 50.36
N ILE A 4 -2.44 29.20 50.46
CA ILE A 4 -1.84 28.51 49.33
C ILE A 4 -3.00 28.11 48.40
N LYS A 5 -3.14 28.83 47.34
CA LYS A 5 -4.02 28.40 46.27
C LYS A 5 -3.36 27.23 45.57
N PRO A 6 -4.00 26.07 45.52
CA PRO A 6 -3.48 25.03 44.65
C PRO A 6 -3.53 25.56 43.22
N ILE A 7 -2.38 25.70 42.65
CA ILE A 7 -2.30 25.90 41.22
C ILE A 7 -2.84 24.61 40.61
N ALA A 8 -4.06 24.65 40.15
CA ALA A 8 -4.54 23.62 39.25
C ALA A 8 -3.67 23.70 38.00
N THR A 9 -2.62 22.95 38.01
CA THR A 9 -1.87 22.70 36.80
C THR A 9 -2.84 21.93 35.89
N GLY A 10 -3.49 22.68 35.04
CA GLY A 10 -4.27 22.07 33.98
C GLY A 10 -3.31 21.21 33.19
N LEU A 11 -3.37 19.91 33.46
CA LEU A 11 -2.71 18.94 32.63
C LEU A 11 -3.41 19.00 31.30
N CYS A 12 -2.88 19.82 30.39
CA CYS A 12 -3.23 19.73 29.00
C CYS A 12 -2.79 18.34 28.54
N PHE A 13 -3.68 17.38 28.67
CA PHE A 13 -3.59 16.17 27.90
C PHE A 13 -3.74 16.60 26.45
N ALA A 14 -2.62 16.89 25.84
CA ALA A 14 -2.54 16.83 24.40
C ALA A 14 -2.84 15.38 24.04
N LEU A 15 -4.10 15.10 23.79
CA LEU A 15 -4.47 13.90 23.10
C LEU A 15 -3.75 13.97 21.77
N LEU A 16 -2.57 13.38 21.75
CA LEU A 16 -1.94 12.95 20.51
C LEU A 16 -2.89 11.91 19.95
N LEU A 17 -3.87 12.39 19.22
CA LEU A 17 -4.58 11.58 18.29
C LEU A 17 -3.53 11.19 17.26
N SER A 18 -2.78 10.13 17.56
CA SER A 18 -2.11 9.40 16.51
C SER A 18 -3.23 8.92 15.61
N ALA A 19 -3.46 9.67 14.54
CA ALA A 19 -4.31 9.20 13.47
C ALA A 19 -3.64 7.94 12.95
N CYS A 20 -4.08 6.78 13.46
CA CYS A 20 -3.70 5.49 12.91
C CYS A 20 -4.22 5.46 11.49
N THR A 21 -3.35 5.80 10.54
CA THR A 21 -3.65 5.58 9.13
C THR A 21 -3.78 4.07 8.95
N PRO A 22 -4.94 3.56 8.53
CA PRO A 22 -5.11 2.13 8.30
C PRO A 22 -4.07 1.64 7.32
N LYS A 23 -3.41 0.55 7.67
CA LYS A 23 -2.41 -0.10 6.80
C LYS A 23 -2.89 -1.47 6.43
N MET A 24 -2.74 -1.79 5.16
CA MET A 24 -2.87 -3.14 4.65
C MET A 24 -1.47 -3.71 4.46
N SER A 25 -1.30 -4.99 4.71
CA SER A 25 -0.04 -5.69 4.52
C SER A 25 -0.20 -6.77 3.47
N PHE A 26 0.80 -6.91 2.62
CA PHE A 26 0.85 -8.05 1.71
C PHE A 26 1.15 -9.33 2.47
N THR A 27 0.52 -10.41 2.03
CA THR A 27 0.83 -11.76 2.52
C THR A 27 2.14 -12.24 1.89
N ASN A 28 2.70 -13.31 2.44
CA ASN A 28 3.94 -13.87 1.90
C ASN A 28 3.77 -14.30 0.44
N SER A 29 4.72 -13.89 -0.39
CA SER A 29 4.74 -14.27 -1.79
C SER A 29 5.29 -15.68 -1.97
N SER A 30 4.63 -16.51 -2.78
CA SER A 30 5.18 -17.79 -3.19
C SER A 30 6.18 -17.65 -4.34
N VAL A 31 6.12 -16.55 -5.08
CA VAL A 31 6.98 -16.27 -6.23
C VAL A 31 8.28 -15.59 -5.80
N ILE A 32 8.18 -14.62 -4.91
CA ILE A 32 9.32 -13.89 -4.35
C ILE A 32 9.20 -13.93 -2.83
N PRO A 33 9.66 -14.99 -2.18
CA PRO A 33 9.41 -15.18 -0.74
C PRO A 33 9.96 -14.09 0.16
N ALA A 34 11.03 -13.41 -0.27
CA ALA A 34 11.63 -12.31 0.50
C ALA A 34 10.86 -11.00 0.37
N ALA A 35 9.96 -10.88 -0.61
CA ALA A 35 9.24 -9.64 -0.87
C ALA A 35 8.26 -9.33 0.27
N THR A 36 8.28 -8.09 0.70
CA THR A 36 7.37 -7.56 1.72
C THR A 36 6.85 -6.21 1.29
N GLY A 37 5.71 -5.82 1.82
CA GLY A 37 5.18 -4.51 1.53
C GLY A 37 3.93 -4.17 2.30
N THR A 38 3.63 -2.90 2.31
CA THR A 38 2.47 -2.34 2.99
C THR A 38 1.79 -1.30 2.11
N ILE A 39 0.51 -1.10 2.37
CA ILE A 39 -0.28 -0.05 1.74
C ILE A 39 -0.88 0.81 2.85
N ALA A 40 -0.52 2.09 2.89
CA ALA A 40 -1.17 3.05 3.75
C ALA A 40 -2.37 3.63 3.00
N VAL A 41 -3.54 3.60 3.61
CA VAL A 41 -4.79 4.09 3.01
C VAL A 41 -5.26 5.29 3.82
N LYS A 42 -5.43 6.42 3.16
CA LYS A 42 -5.88 7.65 3.80
C LYS A 42 -7.11 8.18 3.05
N LYS A 43 -8.18 8.47 3.79
CA LYS A 43 -9.38 9.11 3.26
C LYS A 43 -9.22 10.62 3.35
N ASP A 44 -9.46 11.33 2.26
CA ASP A 44 -9.42 12.79 2.24
C ASP A 44 -10.80 13.42 2.56
N LYS A 45 -10.85 14.75 2.53
CA LYS A 45 -12.08 15.51 2.82
C LYS A 45 -13.18 15.30 1.77
N ASN A 46 -12.82 14.90 0.58
CA ASN A 46 -13.75 14.67 -0.54
C ASN A 46 -14.18 13.21 -0.65
N GLU A 47 -13.87 12.40 0.39
CA GLU A 47 -14.16 10.98 0.44
C GLU A 47 -13.41 10.14 -0.59
N ASN A 48 -12.33 10.69 -1.16
CA ASN A 48 -11.39 9.93 -1.96
C ASN A 48 -10.35 9.24 -1.07
N TYR A 49 -9.77 8.18 -1.58
CA TYR A 49 -8.73 7.43 -0.88
C TYR A 49 -7.40 7.63 -1.57
N THR A 50 -6.38 7.92 -0.78
CA THR A 50 -4.99 7.93 -1.23
C THR A 50 -4.34 6.65 -0.72
N LEU A 51 -3.74 5.90 -1.64
CA LEU A 51 -3.02 4.68 -1.33
C LEU A 51 -1.53 4.93 -1.53
N ALA A 52 -0.74 4.65 -0.50
CA ALA A 52 0.71 4.69 -0.59
C ALA A 52 1.23 3.25 -0.48
N VAL A 53 1.63 2.69 -1.60
CA VAL A 53 2.16 1.33 -1.70
C VAL A 53 3.67 1.39 -1.56
N GLN A 54 4.22 0.57 -0.67
CA GLN A 54 5.66 0.41 -0.51
C GLN A 54 6.00 -1.07 -0.49
N VAL A 55 6.95 -1.47 -1.31
CA VAL A 55 7.45 -2.84 -1.37
C VAL A 55 8.97 -2.84 -1.27
N LYS A 56 9.52 -3.91 -0.76
CA LYS A 56 10.96 -4.12 -0.67
C LYS A 56 11.30 -5.58 -0.88
N ASN A 57 12.57 -5.83 -1.20
CA ASN A 57 13.08 -7.16 -1.48
C ASN A 57 12.33 -7.84 -2.63
N MET A 58 11.94 -7.04 -3.61
CA MET A 58 11.37 -7.55 -4.84
C MET A 58 12.47 -8.21 -5.70
N ALA A 59 12.10 -8.78 -6.83
CA ALA A 59 13.01 -9.14 -7.90
C ALA A 59 12.75 -8.21 -9.08
N GLU A 60 13.73 -8.06 -9.98
CA GLU A 60 13.45 -7.43 -11.25
C GLU A 60 12.51 -8.33 -12.08
N ALA A 61 11.51 -7.75 -12.73
CA ALA A 61 10.51 -8.51 -13.46
C ALA A 61 11.15 -9.42 -14.54
N LYS A 62 12.22 -8.95 -15.19
CA LYS A 62 12.96 -9.71 -16.19
C LYS A 62 13.63 -10.97 -15.63
N ASN A 63 13.84 -11.05 -14.32
CA ASN A 63 14.48 -12.18 -13.66
C ASN A 63 13.47 -13.22 -13.15
N LEU A 64 12.21 -12.99 -13.35
CA LEU A 64 11.18 -13.98 -13.03
C LEU A 64 11.19 -15.14 -14.05
N THR A 65 10.59 -16.25 -13.69
CA THR A 65 10.39 -17.39 -14.59
C THR A 65 8.90 -17.67 -14.73
N PRO A 66 8.29 -17.37 -15.87
CA PRO A 66 8.85 -16.72 -17.07
C PRO A 66 9.19 -15.24 -16.82
N ALA A 67 10.14 -14.71 -17.56
CA ALA A 67 10.54 -13.31 -17.47
C ALA A 67 9.37 -12.40 -17.87
N LYS A 68 9.25 -11.27 -17.17
CA LYS A 68 8.23 -10.25 -17.40
C LYS A 68 8.88 -8.88 -17.57
N ASP A 69 8.11 -7.90 -18.02
CA ASP A 69 8.65 -6.56 -18.25
C ASP A 69 8.40 -5.60 -17.10
N THR A 70 7.31 -5.77 -16.38
CA THR A 70 6.90 -4.78 -15.38
C THR A 70 6.03 -5.39 -14.29
N TYR A 71 5.88 -4.65 -13.20
CA TYR A 71 4.88 -4.92 -12.16
C TYR A 71 3.79 -3.87 -12.22
N LEU A 72 2.54 -4.32 -12.10
CA LEU A 72 1.38 -3.45 -12.01
C LEU A 72 0.65 -3.69 -10.71
N VAL A 73 0.17 -2.59 -10.13
CA VAL A 73 -0.59 -2.60 -8.89
C VAL A 73 -2.06 -2.42 -9.23
N TRP A 74 -2.88 -3.26 -8.64
CA TRP A 74 -4.33 -3.29 -8.83
C TRP A 74 -5.05 -3.22 -7.50
N MET A 75 -6.26 -2.72 -7.52
CA MET A 75 -7.17 -2.84 -6.39
C MET A 75 -8.46 -3.51 -6.80
N LYS A 76 -9.01 -4.30 -5.90
CA LYS A 76 -10.35 -4.86 -6.00
C LYS A 76 -11.27 -4.10 -5.05
N GLN A 77 -12.43 -3.72 -5.54
CA GLN A 77 -13.46 -3.02 -4.77
C GLN A 77 -14.54 -3.99 -4.27
N ASP A 78 -15.49 -3.48 -3.48
CA ASP A 78 -16.60 -4.27 -2.92
C ASP A 78 -17.44 -4.96 -3.99
N ASP A 79 -17.63 -4.31 -5.14
CA ASP A 79 -18.39 -4.84 -6.27
C ASP A 79 -17.59 -5.84 -7.12
N ARG A 80 -16.41 -6.25 -6.64
CA ARG A 80 -15.44 -7.12 -7.32
C ARG A 80 -14.83 -6.52 -8.58
N SER A 81 -15.08 -5.26 -8.87
CA SER A 81 -14.38 -4.59 -9.96
C SER A 81 -12.90 -4.42 -9.63
N VAL A 82 -12.05 -4.51 -10.64
CA VAL A 82 -10.61 -4.38 -10.53
C VAL A 82 -10.17 -3.13 -11.26
N LYS A 83 -9.37 -2.31 -10.59
CA LYS A 83 -8.80 -1.09 -11.17
C LYS A 83 -7.29 -1.11 -11.08
N LYS A 84 -6.64 -0.69 -12.15
CA LYS A 84 -5.20 -0.47 -12.16
C LYS A 84 -4.88 0.79 -11.36
N LEU A 85 -3.94 0.67 -10.42
CA LEU A 85 -3.45 1.81 -9.65
C LEU A 85 -2.19 2.42 -10.28
N GLY A 86 -1.32 1.62 -10.84
CA GLY A 86 -0.11 2.11 -11.48
C GLY A 86 0.97 1.03 -11.62
N GLN A 87 2.15 1.49 -11.96
CA GLN A 87 3.33 0.67 -12.21
C GLN A 87 4.31 0.76 -11.03
N LEU A 88 4.92 -0.36 -10.68
CA LEU A 88 6.03 -0.42 -9.74
C LEU A 88 7.32 -0.75 -10.47
N SER A 89 8.37 -0.01 -10.14
CA SER A 89 9.71 -0.22 -10.73
C SER A 89 10.72 -0.40 -9.60
N PRO A 90 10.93 -1.63 -9.12
CA PRO A 90 11.91 -1.89 -8.08
C PRO A 90 13.32 -1.45 -8.50
N SER A 91 14.02 -0.79 -7.60
CA SER A 91 15.37 -0.28 -7.84
C SER A 91 16.20 -0.28 -6.57
N GLY A 92 17.50 -0.08 -6.74
CA GLY A 92 18.47 -0.04 -5.64
C GLY A 92 18.86 -1.42 -5.12
N LYS A 93 19.68 -1.44 -4.09
CA LYS A 93 20.23 -2.68 -3.52
C LYS A 93 19.17 -3.60 -2.93
N THR A 94 18.12 -3.02 -2.35
CA THR A 94 17.04 -3.77 -1.71
C THR A 94 15.83 -3.96 -2.62
N LEU A 95 15.94 -3.56 -3.88
CA LEU A 95 14.87 -3.65 -4.87
C LEU A 95 13.54 -3.18 -4.29
N THR A 96 13.54 -1.93 -3.85
CA THR A 96 12.37 -1.26 -3.31
C THR A 96 11.61 -0.49 -4.40
N ALA A 97 10.32 -0.37 -4.22
CA ALA A 97 9.48 0.47 -5.07
C ALA A 97 8.36 1.08 -4.25
N SER A 98 7.89 2.23 -4.68
CA SER A 98 6.75 2.88 -4.07
C SER A 98 5.84 3.45 -5.15
N LEU A 99 4.55 3.53 -4.82
CA LEU A 99 3.53 4.09 -5.69
C LEU A 99 2.50 4.81 -4.83
N LYS A 100 2.17 6.04 -5.22
CA LYS A 100 0.99 6.74 -4.70
C LYS A 100 -0.10 6.74 -5.74
N ALA A 101 -1.30 6.36 -5.32
CA ALA A 101 -2.46 6.33 -6.18
C ALA A 101 -3.68 6.87 -5.44
N THR A 102 -4.67 7.34 -6.18
CA THR A 102 -5.94 7.79 -5.63
C THR A 102 -7.07 6.92 -6.16
N ALA A 103 -8.08 6.72 -5.33
CA ALA A 103 -9.26 5.95 -5.67
C ALA A 103 -10.50 6.61 -5.09
N VAL A 104 -11.63 6.48 -5.79
CA VAL A 104 -12.91 7.03 -5.33
C VAL A 104 -13.64 6.08 -4.39
N ALA A 105 -13.21 4.83 -4.31
CA ALA A 105 -13.79 3.81 -3.45
C ALA A 105 -12.72 3.17 -2.57
N LYS A 106 -13.15 2.67 -1.41
CA LYS A 106 -12.25 1.98 -0.48
C LYS A 106 -11.72 0.70 -1.10
N PRO A 107 -10.40 0.48 -1.13
CA PRO A 107 -9.85 -0.77 -1.62
C PRO A 107 -10.18 -1.91 -0.64
N GLN A 108 -10.65 -3.03 -1.17
CA GLN A 108 -10.85 -4.27 -0.40
C GLN A 108 -9.60 -5.13 -0.44
N VAL A 109 -9.04 -5.29 -1.62
CA VAL A 109 -7.80 -6.03 -1.85
C VAL A 109 -6.90 -5.20 -2.74
N VAL A 110 -5.62 -5.18 -2.42
CA VAL A 110 -4.58 -4.63 -3.28
C VAL A 110 -3.65 -5.77 -3.65
N PHE A 111 -3.32 -5.88 -4.92
CA PHE A 111 -2.43 -6.95 -5.39
C PHE A 111 -1.54 -6.45 -6.51
N ILE A 112 -0.43 -7.15 -6.69
CA ILE A 112 0.60 -6.82 -7.66
C ILE A 112 0.77 -8.00 -8.59
N THR A 113 0.75 -7.74 -9.90
CA THR A 113 1.01 -8.75 -10.93
C THR A 113 2.26 -8.41 -11.72
N ALA A 114 2.91 -9.44 -12.24
CA ALA A 114 4.00 -9.30 -13.21
C ALA A 114 3.40 -9.40 -14.61
N GLU A 115 3.63 -8.39 -15.42
CA GLU A 115 3.00 -8.25 -16.74
C GLU A 115 4.05 -8.05 -17.82
N ASP A 116 3.68 -8.41 -19.05
CA ASP A 116 4.53 -8.16 -20.23
C ASP A 116 4.34 -6.76 -20.82
N ASN A 117 3.26 -6.08 -20.45
CA ASN A 117 2.90 -4.79 -21.00
C ASN A 117 2.23 -3.92 -19.93
N VAL A 118 2.69 -2.68 -19.82
CA VAL A 118 2.13 -1.71 -18.87
C VAL A 118 0.70 -1.26 -19.27
N ASP A 119 0.34 -1.41 -20.53
CA ASP A 119 -0.95 -0.92 -21.05
C ASP A 119 -2.11 -1.91 -20.88
N VAL A 120 -1.89 -3.08 -20.27
CA VAL A 120 -2.97 -4.02 -20.05
C VAL A 120 -4.04 -3.39 -19.13
N ARG A 121 -5.31 -3.61 -19.48
CA ARG A 121 -6.44 -3.04 -18.75
C ARG A 121 -6.90 -3.92 -17.61
N TYR A 122 -6.58 -5.20 -17.66
CA TYR A 122 -6.92 -6.20 -16.65
C TYR A 122 -5.70 -7.04 -16.32
N PRO A 123 -5.62 -7.55 -15.08
CA PRO A 123 -4.51 -8.43 -14.73
C PRO A 123 -4.49 -9.67 -15.63
N ALA A 124 -3.40 -9.86 -16.32
CA ALA A 124 -3.19 -11.02 -17.20
C ALA A 124 -2.07 -11.92 -16.67
N GLY A 125 -1.11 -11.34 -15.94
CA GLY A 125 0.04 -12.05 -15.43
C GLY A 125 -0.18 -12.65 -14.05
N GLN A 126 0.87 -13.29 -13.54
CA GLN A 126 0.87 -13.94 -12.25
C GLN A 126 0.81 -12.91 -11.12
N THR A 127 0.00 -13.19 -10.10
CA THR A 127 -0.01 -12.39 -8.87
C THR A 127 1.26 -12.68 -8.07
N ILE A 128 1.99 -11.62 -7.75
CA ILE A 128 3.24 -11.69 -6.99
C ILE A 128 2.98 -11.43 -5.51
N LEU A 129 2.22 -10.40 -5.20
CA LEU A 129 1.84 -10.03 -3.84
C LEU A 129 0.36 -9.70 -3.79
N THR A 130 -0.28 -10.02 -2.69
CA THR A 130 -1.69 -9.70 -2.44
C THR A 130 -1.94 -9.45 -0.97
N THR A 131 -2.91 -8.60 -0.66
CA THR A 131 -3.39 -8.41 0.71
C THR A 131 -4.49 -9.40 1.07
N GLU A 132 -4.96 -10.19 0.12
CA GLU A 132 -5.97 -11.22 0.35
C GLU A 132 -5.38 -12.36 1.17
N LYS A 133 -6.10 -12.74 2.23
CA LYS A 133 -5.70 -13.83 3.11
C LYS A 133 -6.30 -15.15 2.67
#